data_7b7f1caafd263687f1b12c4081244673
#
_entry.id   7b7f1caafd263687f1b12c4081244673
#
_cell.length_a   1.000
_cell.length_b   1.000
_cell.length_c   1.000
_cell.angle_alpha   90.00
_cell.angle_beta   90.00
_cell.angle_gamma   90.00
#
_symmetry.space_group_name_H-M   'P 1'
#
loop_
_entity.id
_entity.type
_entity.pdbx_description
1 polymer ?
#
loop_
_entity_poly.entity_id
_entity_poly.type
_entity_poly.pdbx_seq_one_letter_code
_entity_poly.pdbx_strand_id
1 'polypeptide(L)'
;MNSENDSQPHGGGEEPHRHHHEAEHHHHCEHEHNHHPHHEVWKLNVQGVTIESPKPEIVVREAIQQAGFSPDTPWIIVLKLVGEPKREVGLSFVIDLRHKGIEKLRLTPRQINNGEVCRQDRCAFAMLPQDEALLDRLGFDWETLVDAGRRWLIIRNYPLPAGYRVATATIGIEVPVSYPGAQLDMFYCHPPLALSSGGVIPQTQQIETVIGLPFQRWSRHRQWDSARDTLATHLALVDESLQREVGQ
;
A
#
# COMPACT_ATOMS: atom_id res chain seq x y z
N MET A 1 4.74 -67.00 18.45
CA MET A 1 3.63 -67.44 19.31
C MET A 1 2.41 -66.79 18.68
N ASN A 2 1.79 -67.48 17.78
CA ASN A 2 0.57 -68.32 17.89
C ASN A 2 -0.66 -67.45 18.14
N SER A 3 -1.71 -67.49 17.49
CA SER A 3 -2.40 -68.43 16.53
C SER A 3 -3.67 -67.76 16.20
N GLU A 4 -4.13 -67.70 14.94
CA GLU A 4 -5.11 -68.64 14.35
C GLU A 4 -6.44 -68.63 15.11
N ASN A 5 -7.58 -68.50 14.55
CA ASN A 5 -8.32 -69.27 13.59
C ASN A 5 -9.71 -68.65 13.47
N ASP A 6 -10.32 -68.43 12.41
CA ASP A 6 -11.00 -69.39 11.48
C ASP A 6 -12.50 -69.50 11.73
N SER A 7 -13.21 -69.54 10.61
CA SER A 7 -14.40 -70.28 10.23
C SER A 7 -15.69 -69.55 9.92
N GLN A 8 -15.97 -69.52 8.60
CA GLN A 8 -17.30 -69.65 7.99
C GLN A 8 -17.87 -71.07 8.30
N PRO A 9 -19.14 -71.48 8.00
CA PRO A 9 -19.77 -71.32 6.69
C PRO A 9 -21.35 -71.40 6.64
N HIS A 10 -21.88 -71.30 5.39
CA HIS A 10 -23.02 -71.93 4.71
C HIS A 10 -24.46 -71.64 5.13
N GLY A 11 -25.32 -71.44 4.21
CA GLY A 11 -26.02 -72.09 3.12
C GLY A 11 -27.35 -71.33 2.87
N GLY A 12 -27.93 -71.16 1.73
CA GLY A 12 -28.33 -72.12 0.75
C GLY A 12 -29.84 -72.16 0.63
N GLY A 13 -30.42 -72.02 -0.56
CA GLY A 13 -31.79 -72.35 -0.86
C GLY A 13 -32.52 -71.32 -1.77
N GLU A 14 -32.46 -71.44 -3.00
CA GLU A 14 -33.31 -71.95 -4.09
C GLU A 14 -34.69 -71.29 -4.24
N GLU A 15 -34.87 -70.80 -5.46
CA GLU A 15 -36.08 -70.32 -6.13
C GLU A 15 -37.24 -71.37 -6.15
N PRO A 16 -38.49 -71.12 -6.66
CA PRO A 16 -38.75 -70.66 -8.04
C PRO A 16 -40.05 -69.83 -8.32
N HIS A 17 -40.05 -69.18 -9.47
CA HIS A 17 -41.09 -68.86 -10.46
C HIS A 17 -42.57 -68.57 -10.04
N ARG A 18 -43.03 -67.41 -10.57
CA ARG A 18 -44.20 -67.39 -11.49
C ARG A 18 -44.46 -66.03 -12.14
N HIS A 19 -44.67 -66.09 -13.43
CA HIS A 19 -45.16 -65.05 -14.33
C HIS A 19 -46.51 -64.48 -13.91
N HIS A 20 -46.75 -63.21 -14.17
CA HIS A 20 -47.96 -62.74 -14.84
C HIS A 20 -47.78 -61.32 -15.42
N HIS A 21 -48.40 -61.16 -16.55
CA HIS A 21 -48.43 -60.13 -17.56
C HIS A 21 -49.05 -58.80 -17.14
N GLU A 22 -48.67 -57.76 -17.92
CA GLU A 22 -49.44 -56.64 -18.46
C GLU A 22 -49.86 -55.50 -17.51
N ALA A 23 -49.24 -54.29 -17.73
CA ALA A 23 -49.98 -53.18 -18.33
C ALA A 23 -49.08 -52.01 -18.55
N GLU A 24 -48.96 -51.59 -19.78
CA GLU A 24 -48.29 -50.35 -20.20
C GLU A 24 -49.03 -49.15 -19.62
N HIS A 25 -48.31 -48.30 -18.90
CA HIS A 25 -48.64 -46.90 -18.75
C HIS A 25 -47.38 -46.08 -18.99
N HIS A 26 -47.29 -45.51 -20.20
CA HIS A 26 -46.41 -44.47 -20.56
C HIS A 26 -46.72 -43.21 -19.71
N HIS A 27 -45.99 -42.96 -18.65
CA HIS A 27 -45.88 -41.64 -18.07
C HIS A 27 -44.66 -40.96 -18.67
N HIS A 28 -44.95 -40.06 -19.58
CA HIS A 28 -44.03 -39.07 -20.12
C HIS A 28 -43.68 -38.13 -18.96
N CYS A 29 -42.56 -38.39 -18.27
CA CYS A 29 -41.96 -37.42 -17.38
C CYS A 29 -41.16 -36.44 -18.24
N GLU A 30 -41.80 -35.33 -18.57
CA GLU A 30 -41.11 -34.15 -19.04
C GLU A 30 -40.20 -33.67 -17.88
N HIS A 31 -38.93 -34.05 -17.96
CA HIS A 31 -37.92 -33.38 -17.17
C HIS A 31 -37.73 -31.96 -17.71
N GLU A 32 -38.46 -31.02 -17.16
CA GLU A 32 -38.12 -29.62 -17.26
C GLU A 32 -36.72 -29.46 -16.65
N HIS A 33 -35.72 -29.43 -17.53
CA HIS A 33 -34.40 -28.92 -17.17
C HIS A 33 -34.55 -27.45 -16.83
N ASN A 34 -34.75 -27.19 -15.56
CA ASN A 34 -34.68 -25.86 -14.99
C ASN A 34 -33.23 -25.37 -15.12
N HIS A 35 -32.90 -24.82 -16.31
CA HIS A 35 -31.67 -24.06 -16.53
C HIS A 35 -31.78 -22.78 -15.71
N HIS A 36 -31.37 -22.85 -14.44
CA HIS A 36 -31.04 -21.67 -13.74
C HIS A 36 -29.83 -21.05 -14.47
N PRO A 37 -29.92 -19.84 -15.02
CA PRO A 37 -28.78 -19.19 -15.58
C PRO A 37 -27.79 -18.98 -14.43
N HIS A 38 -26.62 -19.63 -14.51
CA HIS A 38 -25.50 -19.30 -13.65
C HIS A 38 -25.15 -17.83 -13.94
N HIS A 39 -25.63 -16.93 -13.10
CA HIS A 39 -25.16 -15.56 -13.10
C HIS A 39 -23.70 -15.59 -12.68
N GLU A 40 -22.79 -15.54 -13.66
CA GLU A 40 -21.38 -15.32 -13.39
C GLU A 40 -21.26 -13.97 -12.68
N VAL A 41 -20.72 -14.00 -11.46
CA VAL A 41 -20.45 -12.80 -10.67
C VAL A 41 -18.96 -12.51 -10.75
N TRP A 42 -18.65 -11.35 -11.27
CA TRP A 42 -17.27 -10.89 -11.44
C TRP A 42 -16.83 -10.10 -10.21
N LYS A 43 -15.56 -10.28 -9.79
CA LYS A 43 -15.04 -9.65 -8.57
C LYS A 43 -13.86 -8.75 -8.87
N LEU A 44 -13.82 -7.60 -8.17
CA LEU A 44 -12.71 -6.66 -8.22
C LEU A 44 -12.36 -6.20 -6.80
N ASN A 45 -11.08 -6.19 -6.47
CA ASN A 45 -10.62 -5.59 -5.21
C ASN A 45 -10.29 -4.12 -5.42
N VAL A 46 -11.01 -3.24 -4.72
CA VAL A 46 -10.78 -1.79 -4.73
C VAL A 46 -10.29 -1.37 -3.35
N GLN A 47 -9.03 -1.01 -3.24
CA GLN A 47 -8.41 -0.54 -2.00
C GLN A 47 -8.64 -1.48 -0.79
N GLY A 48 -8.67 -2.79 -1.02
CA GLY A 48 -8.94 -3.79 0.03
C GLY A 48 -10.41 -4.21 0.15
N VAL A 49 -11.35 -3.50 -0.45
CA VAL A 49 -12.77 -3.84 -0.50
C VAL A 49 -13.04 -4.68 -1.76
N THR A 50 -13.60 -5.87 -1.61
CA THR A 50 -14.01 -6.69 -2.76
C THR A 50 -15.43 -6.31 -3.16
N ILE A 51 -15.60 -5.85 -4.40
CA ILE A 51 -16.89 -5.56 -5.01
C ILE A 51 -17.27 -6.67 -5.98
N GLU A 52 -18.57 -6.83 -6.22
CA GLU A 52 -19.14 -7.83 -7.14
C GLU A 52 -19.89 -7.12 -8.27
N SER A 53 -19.66 -7.55 -9.50
CA SER A 53 -20.34 -7.02 -10.69
C SER A 53 -21.08 -8.13 -11.40
N PRO A 54 -22.34 -7.93 -11.79
CA PRO A 54 -23.09 -8.86 -12.64
C PRO A 54 -22.67 -8.79 -14.12
N LYS A 55 -21.82 -7.80 -14.46
CA LYS A 55 -21.30 -7.58 -15.82
C LYS A 55 -19.81 -7.87 -15.84
N PRO A 56 -19.28 -8.39 -16.96
CA PRO A 56 -17.86 -8.68 -17.11
C PRO A 56 -17.00 -7.41 -17.26
N GLU A 57 -17.60 -6.25 -17.32
CA GLU A 57 -16.95 -4.95 -17.45
C GLU A 57 -17.50 -3.98 -16.43
N ILE A 58 -16.63 -3.16 -15.85
CA ILE A 58 -17.02 -2.13 -14.90
C ILE A 58 -16.21 -0.85 -15.15
N VAL A 59 -16.89 0.29 -15.07
CA VAL A 59 -16.23 1.61 -15.14
C VAL A 59 -15.58 1.90 -13.80
N VAL A 60 -14.35 2.43 -13.82
CA VAL A 60 -13.59 2.77 -12.61
C VAL A 60 -14.40 3.64 -11.64
N ARG A 61 -15.15 4.62 -12.13
CA ARG A 61 -16.03 5.46 -11.32
C ARG A 61 -17.06 4.63 -10.53
N GLU A 62 -17.71 3.67 -11.19
CA GLU A 62 -18.70 2.80 -10.56
C GLU A 62 -18.05 1.86 -9.54
N ALA A 63 -16.88 1.31 -9.87
CA ALA A 63 -16.13 0.45 -8.98
C ALA A 63 -15.73 1.16 -7.67
N ILE A 64 -15.31 2.43 -7.77
CA ILE A 64 -14.98 3.28 -6.62
C ILE A 64 -16.20 3.52 -5.75
N GLN A 65 -17.35 3.85 -6.35
CA GLN A 65 -18.62 4.09 -5.64
C GLN A 65 -19.11 2.82 -4.93
N GLN A 66 -19.10 1.68 -5.61
CA GLN A 66 -19.51 0.42 -5.02
C GLN A 66 -18.63 -0.01 -3.85
N ALA A 67 -17.35 0.36 -3.89
CA ALA A 67 -16.42 0.12 -2.78
C ALA A 67 -16.59 1.10 -1.60
N GLY A 68 -17.54 2.05 -1.69
CA GLY A 68 -17.84 3.02 -0.63
C GLY A 68 -16.94 4.26 -0.62
N PHE A 69 -16.16 4.49 -1.69
CA PHE A 69 -15.33 5.69 -1.83
C PHE A 69 -16.03 6.74 -2.72
N SER A 70 -15.76 8.04 -2.44
CA SER A 70 -16.26 9.11 -3.30
C SER A 70 -15.44 9.21 -4.59
N PRO A 71 -16.05 9.08 -5.78
CA PRO A 71 -15.33 9.27 -7.04
C PRO A 71 -14.98 10.74 -7.33
N ASP A 72 -15.58 11.68 -6.60
CA ASP A 72 -15.32 13.11 -6.75
C ASP A 72 -14.06 13.54 -5.96
N THR A 73 -13.55 12.67 -5.10
CA THR A 73 -12.22 12.85 -4.53
C THR A 73 -11.19 12.71 -5.64
N PRO A 74 -10.22 13.62 -5.76
CA PRO A 74 -9.16 13.50 -6.76
C PRO A 74 -8.24 12.32 -6.41
N TRP A 75 -8.40 11.22 -7.14
CA TRP A 75 -7.61 10.02 -6.95
C TRP A 75 -6.50 9.88 -8.00
N ILE A 76 -5.33 9.42 -7.56
CA ILE A 76 -4.39 8.69 -8.42
C ILE A 76 -4.86 7.24 -8.36
N ILE A 77 -5.32 6.71 -9.49
CA ILE A 77 -5.93 5.39 -9.58
C ILE A 77 -4.96 4.47 -10.32
N VAL A 78 -4.44 3.47 -9.63
CA VAL A 78 -3.50 2.51 -10.20
C VAL A 78 -4.16 1.14 -10.32
N LEU A 79 -4.28 0.67 -11.55
CA LEU A 79 -4.71 -0.68 -11.88
C LEU A 79 -3.49 -1.62 -11.91
N LYS A 80 -3.57 -2.72 -11.17
CA LYS A 80 -2.60 -3.80 -11.17
C LYS A 80 -3.25 -5.08 -11.69
N LEU A 81 -2.76 -5.58 -12.81
CA LEU A 81 -3.12 -6.87 -13.40
C LEU A 81 -1.99 -7.87 -13.13
N VAL A 82 -2.33 -9.17 -13.03
CA VAL A 82 -1.32 -10.23 -12.89
C VAL A 82 -0.50 -10.31 -14.17
N GLY A 83 0.83 -10.27 -14.03
CA GLY A 83 1.75 -10.39 -15.17
C GLY A 83 1.94 -9.11 -15.99
N GLU A 84 1.26 -8.01 -15.66
CA GLU A 84 1.42 -6.72 -16.35
C GLU A 84 2.03 -5.65 -15.43
N PRO A 85 2.71 -4.64 -16.01
CA PRO A 85 3.16 -3.48 -15.25
C PRO A 85 1.96 -2.69 -14.72
N LYS A 86 2.09 -2.13 -13.53
CA LYS A 86 1.10 -1.22 -12.97
C LYS A 86 0.88 -0.04 -13.90
N ARG A 87 -0.38 0.37 -14.08
CA ARG A 87 -0.72 1.55 -14.90
C ARG A 87 -1.69 2.47 -14.18
N GLU A 88 -1.53 3.77 -14.37
CA GLU A 88 -2.50 4.76 -13.94
C GLU A 88 -3.68 4.76 -14.90
N VAL A 89 -4.90 4.84 -14.36
CA VAL A 89 -6.15 4.87 -15.15
C VAL A 89 -7.05 6.00 -14.68
N GLY A 90 -7.88 6.52 -15.59
CA GLY A 90 -8.86 7.56 -15.28
C GLY A 90 -10.18 7.00 -14.79
N LEU A 91 -11.07 7.87 -14.27
CA LEU A 91 -12.41 7.51 -13.81
C LEU A 91 -13.32 6.91 -14.88
N SER A 92 -13.12 7.29 -16.15
CA SER A 92 -13.87 6.78 -17.30
C SER A 92 -13.32 5.50 -17.89
N PHE A 93 -12.21 4.98 -17.33
CA PHE A 93 -11.60 3.75 -17.82
C PHE A 93 -12.51 2.56 -17.53
N VAL A 94 -12.68 1.66 -18.52
CA VAL A 94 -13.44 0.41 -18.40
C VAL A 94 -12.48 -0.72 -18.05
N ILE A 95 -12.74 -1.42 -16.96
CA ILE A 95 -11.98 -2.60 -16.54
C ILE A 95 -12.72 -3.82 -17.05
N ASP A 96 -12.05 -4.67 -17.85
CA ASP A 96 -12.54 -5.98 -18.26
C ASP A 96 -12.19 -7.00 -17.19
N LEU A 97 -13.22 -7.50 -16.50
CA LEU A 97 -13.09 -8.44 -15.38
C LEU A 97 -12.91 -9.91 -15.84
N ARG A 98 -13.01 -10.18 -17.15
CA ARG A 98 -12.76 -11.53 -17.72
C ARG A 98 -11.27 -11.89 -17.70
N HIS A 99 -10.40 -10.91 -17.62
CA HIS A 99 -8.96 -11.15 -17.45
C HIS A 99 -8.70 -11.93 -16.16
N LYS A 100 -8.22 -13.15 -16.30
CA LYS A 100 -7.75 -13.95 -15.16
C LYS A 100 -6.53 -13.25 -14.56
N GLY A 101 -6.75 -12.51 -13.47
CA GLY A 101 -5.66 -11.88 -12.78
C GLY A 101 -5.77 -10.39 -12.50
N ILE A 102 -6.98 -9.82 -12.43
CA ILE A 102 -7.15 -8.49 -11.85
C ILE A 102 -6.83 -8.60 -10.36
N GLU A 103 -5.66 -8.10 -9.96
CA GLU A 103 -5.28 -8.16 -8.58
C GLU A 103 -5.94 -7.05 -7.76
N LYS A 104 -5.78 -5.79 -8.18
CA LYS A 104 -6.24 -4.66 -7.34
C LYS A 104 -6.40 -3.35 -8.13
N LEU A 105 -7.41 -2.58 -7.76
CA LEU A 105 -7.50 -1.15 -8.03
C LEU A 105 -7.06 -0.41 -6.77
N ARG A 106 -5.95 0.30 -6.84
CA ARG A 106 -5.42 1.08 -5.73
C ARG A 106 -5.77 2.56 -5.90
N LEU A 107 -6.33 3.14 -4.85
CA LEU A 107 -6.69 4.55 -4.77
C LEU A 107 -5.69 5.26 -3.87
N THR A 108 -5.09 6.33 -4.39
CA THR A 108 -4.27 7.24 -3.58
C THR A 108 -4.87 8.63 -3.77
N PRO A 109 -5.24 9.34 -2.69
CA PRO A 109 -5.75 10.69 -2.83
C PRO A 109 -4.72 11.53 -3.60
N ARG A 110 -5.14 12.11 -4.73
CA ARG A 110 -4.33 13.10 -5.42
C ARG A 110 -4.45 14.39 -4.63
N GLN A 111 -3.41 14.78 -3.96
CA GLN A 111 -3.34 16.16 -3.49
C GLN A 111 -3.25 17.04 -4.73
N ILE A 112 -4.35 17.73 -5.05
CA ILE A 112 -4.37 18.72 -6.11
C ILE A 112 -3.59 19.93 -5.57
N ASN A 113 -2.32 19.98 -5.86
CA ASN A 113 -1.56 21.20 -5.77
C ASN A 113 -1.90 22.02 -7.01
N ASN A 114 -3.10 22.64 -7.01
CA ASN A 114 -3.33 23.82 -7.83
C ASN A 114 -2.33 24.85 -7.33
N GLY A 115 -1.38 25.26 -8.16
CA GLY A 115 -0.22 26.07 -7.84
C GLY A 115 -0.48 27.44 -7.20
N GLU A 116 -1.63 27.65 -6.59
CA GLU A 116 -2.01 28.90 -5.90
C GLU A 116 -2.96 28.74 -4.68
N VAL A 117 -3.45 27.55 -4.38
CA VAL A 117 -4.24 27.38 -3.16
C VAL A 117 -3.40 26.68 -2.11
N CYS A 118 -2.60 27.50 -1.45
CA CYS A 118 -2.19 27.38 -0.06
C CYS A 118 -2.28 26.00 0.55
N ARG A 119 -1.14 25.41 0.67
CA ARG A 119 -0.72 24.69 1.86
C ARG A 119 -0.83 25.55 3.16
N GLN A 120 -1.75 26.50 3.22
CA GLN A 120 -1.88 27.42 4.36
C GLN A 120 -2.05 26.70 5.69
N ASP A 121 -2.59 25.47 5.67
CA ASP A 121 -2.76 24.68 6.89
C ASP A 121 -1.54 23.81 7.26
N ARG A 122 -0.52 23.73 6.37
CA ARG A 122 0.66 22.89 6.59
C ARG A 122 2.00 23.61 6.40
N CYS A 123 2.00 24.90 6.14
CA CYS A 123 3.22 25.69 5.93
C CYS A 123 3.29 26.85 6.91
N ALA A 124 3.94 26.65 8.03
CA ALA A 124 4.25 27.74 8.95
C ALA A 124 5.27 28.73 8.36
N PHE A 125 6.05 28.31 7.37
CA PHE A 125 6.97 29.14 6.58
C PHE A 125 7.22 28.52 5.21
N ALA A 126 7.57 29.34 4.21
CA ALA A 126 7.92 28.87 2.87
C ALA A 126 9.36 28.34 2.83
N MET A 127 9.56 27.26 2.10
CA MET A 127 10.87 26.81 1.66
C MET A 127 11.28 27.57 0.39
N LEU A 128 12.51 27.35 -0.10
CA LEU A 128 12.87 27.85 -1.41
C LEU A 128 12.02 27.15 -2.49
N PRO A 129 11.59 27.84 -3.54
CA PRO A 129 10.73 27.24 -4.58
C PRO A 129 11.33 25.97 -5.20
N GLN A 130 12.64 25.92 -5.34
CA GLN A 130 13.35 24.74 -5.86
C GLN A 130 13.29 23.55 -4.91
N ASP A 131 13.27 23.79 -3.59
CA ASP A 131 13.20 22.75 -2.57
C ASP A 131 11.77 22.19 -2.47
N GLU A 132 10.76 23.07 -2.54
CA GLU A 132 9.36 22.65 -2.62
C GLU A 132 9.09 21.81 -3.87
N ALA A 133 9.58 22.29 -5.04
CA ALA A 133 9.49 21.53 -6.28
C ALA A 133 10.20 20.18 -6.22
N LEU A 134 11.31 20.08 -5.49
CA LEU A 134 12.01 18.82 -5.24
C LEU A 134 11.15 17.86 -4.41
N LEU A 135 10.62 18.32 -3.27
CA LEU A 135 9.81 17.51 -2.37
C LEU A 135 8.54 16.98 -3.07
N ASP A 136 7.91 17.84 -3.86
CA ASP A 136 6.73 17.48 -4.66
C ASP A 136 7.06 16.46 -5.76
N ARG A 137 8.16 16.64 -6.47
CA ARG A 137 8.62 15.71 -7.51
C ARG A 137 8.97 14.33 -6.93
N LEU A 138 9.53 14.29 -5.72
CA LEU A 138 9.82 13.05 -5.01
C LEU A 138 8.56 12.41 -4.43
N GLY A 139 7.43 13.13 -4.40
CA GLY A 139 6.16 12.64 -3.92
C GLY A 139 6.10 12.46 -2.41
N PHE A 140 6.91 13.21 -1.66
CA PHE A 140 6.91 13.17 -0.21
C PHE A 140 5.65 13.86 0.37
N ASP A 141 5.15 13.30 1.48
CA ASP A 141 4.20 13.98 2.35
C ASP A 141 5.01 14.85 3.31
N TRP A 142 5.04 16.17 3.07
CA TRP A 142 5.86 17.09 3.82
C TRP A 142 5.10 18.33 4.31
N GLU A 143 5.61 18.92 5.36
CA GLU A 143 5.08 20.16 5.93
C GLU A 143 6.22 20.96 6.55
N THR A 144 6.02 22.29 6.70
CA THR A 144 6.87 23.13 7.52
C THR A 144 6.10 23.58 8.75
N LEU A 145 6.77 23.58 9.90
CA LEU A 145 6.16 23.99 11.16
C LEU A 145 7.17 24.76 12.02
N VAL A 146 6.66 25.48 13.00
CA VAL A 146 7.46 26.14 14.02
C VAL A 146 7.13 25.51 15.38
N ASP A 147 8.13 24.96 16.03
CA ASP A 147 8.02 24.37 17.35
C ASP A 147 9.11 24.93 18.27
N ALA A 148 8.76 25.43 19.45
CA ALA A 148 9.66 26.06 20.39
C ALA A 148 10.58 27.14 19.76
N GLY A 149 10.05 27.91 18.78
CA GLY A 149 10.80 28.96 18.06
C GLY A 149 11.76 28.45 16.99
N ARG A 150 11.86 27.15 16.79
CA ARG A 150 12.69 26.50 15.73
C ARG A 150 11.81 26.19 14.53
N ARG A 151 12.36 26.33 13.34
CA ARG A 151 11.68 26.04 12.07
C ARG A 151 12.04 24.63 11.63
N TRP A 152 11.02 23.83 11.32
CA TRP A 152 11.19 22.42 10.96
C TRP A 152 10.58 22.12 9.61
N LEU A 153 11.32 21.44 8.76
CA LEU A 153 10.79 20.67 7.64
C LEU A 153 10.55 19.24 8.14
N ILE A 154 9.31 18.76 8.04
CA ILE A 154 8.92 17.40 8.41
C ILE A 154 8.55 16.66 7.14
N ILE A 155 9.17 15.51 6.91
CA ILE A 155 8.91 14.63 5.76
C ILE A 155 8.43 13.30 6.32
N ARG A 156 7.17 12.95 6.03
CA ARG A 156 6.54 11.72 6.53
C ARG A 156 6.78 10.56 5.59
N ASN A 157 6.69 9.35 6.13
CA ASN A 157 6.81 8.10 5.37
C ASN A 157 8.06 8.01 4.50
N TYR A 158 9.16 8.62 4.97
CA TYR A 158 10.45 8.56 4.30
C TYR A 158 10.91 7.10 4.22
N PRO A 159 11.22 6.55 3.03
CA PRO A 159 11.59 5.16 2.88
C PRO A 159 12.97 4.90 3.49
N LEU A 160 13.10 3.81 4.23
CA LEU A 160 14.36 3.39 4.81
C LEU A 160 14.94 2.21 4.03
N PRO A 161 16.28 2.10 3.92
CA PRO A 161 16.91 0.90 3.37
C PRO A 161 16.60 -0.32 4.24
N ALA A 162 16.63 -1.51 3.63
CA ALA A 162 16.47 -2.76 4.36
C ALA A 162 17.57 -2.91 5.44
N GLY A 163 17.19 -3.36 6.63
CA GLY A 163 18.12 -3.51 7.75
C GLY A 163 17.70 -2.73 9.00
N TYR A 164 16.76 -1.80 8.88
CA TYR A 164 16.07 -1.19 10.03
C TYR A 164 14.87 -2.01 10.48
N ARG A 165 14.46 -1.84 11.74
CA ARG A 165 13.25 -2.52 12.28
C ARG A 165 11.94 -1.99 11.72
N VAL A 166 11.96 -0.84 11.07
CA VAL A 166 10.81 -0.19 10.41
C VAL A 166 11.15 0.10 8.96
N ALA A 167 10.16 0.10 8.09
CA ALA A 167 10.36 0.34 6.66
C ALA A 167 10.35 1.83 6.28
N THR A 168 9.75 2.67 7.11
CA THR A 168 9.64 4.11 6.90
C THR A 168 9.82 4.86 8.22
N ALA A 169 10.23 6.12 8.13
CA ALA A 169 10.30 7.03 9.26
C ALA A 169 9.79 8.42 8.88
N THR A 170 9.54 9.25 9.87
CA THR A 170 9.40 10.69 9.68
C THR A 170 10.76 11.32 9.85
N ILE A 171 11.19 12.08 8.87
CA ILE A 171 12.44 12.85 8.92
C ILE A 171 12.12 14.28 9.30
N GLY A 172 12.81 14.80 10.32
CA GLY A 172 12.80 16.21 10.70
C GLY A 172 14.12 16.87 10.32
N ILE A 173 14.06 18.06 9.73
CA ILE A 173 15.22 18.87 9.39
C ILE A 173 14.97 20.27 9.95
N GLU A 174 15.87 20.75 10.80
CA GLU A 174 15.81 22.14 11.26
C GLU A 174 16.23 23.07 10.12
N VAL A 175 15.42 24.09 9.83
CA VAL A 175 15.65 25.04 8.75
C VAL A 175 15.98 26.41 9.35
N PRO A 176 17.24 26.83 9.37
CA PRO A 176 17.61 28.13 9.85
C PRO A 176 16.90 29.27 9.12
N VAL A 177 16.60 30.37 9.81
CA VAL A 177 15.92 31.52 9.18
C VAL A 177 16.73 32.07 7.99
N SER A 178 18.04 31.99 8.05
CA SER A 178 18.96 32.47 7.01
C SER A 178 19.33 31.41 5.97
N TYR A 179 18.65 30.27 5.96
CA TYR A 179 18.82 29.26 4.87
C TYR A 179 18.53 29.90 3.51
N PRO A 180 19.31 29.66 2.45
CA PRO A 180 20.48 28.77 2.33
C PRO A 180 21.83 29.38 2.77
N GLY A 181 21.86 30.63 3.24
CA GLY A 181 23.09 31.24 3.77
C GLY A 181 23.62 30.47 4.98
N ALA A 182 22.75 30.01 5.87
CA ALA A 182 23.11 29.06 6.91
C ALA A 182 22.80 27.63 6.44
N GLN A 183 23.64 26.72 6.90
CA GLN A 183 23.53 25.28 6.54
C GLN A 183 22.29 24.60 7.11
N LEU A 184 21.78 23.60 6.37
CA LEU A 184 21.01 22.52 6.95
C LEU A 184 22.01 21.59 7.65
N ASP A 185 21.82 21.39 8.95
CA ASP A 185 22.72 20.59 9.76
C ASP A 185 21.96 19.48 10.48
N MET A 186 22.53 18.28 10.52
CA MET A 186 21.88 17.12 11.14
C MET A 186 20.51 16.77 10.51
N PHE A 187 19.96 15.67 10.93
CA PHE A 187 18.56 15.31 10.71
C PHE A 187 18.04 14.49 11.89
N TYR A 188 16.74 14.35 11.95
CA TYR A 188 16.06 13.74 13.08
C TYR A 188 15.09 12.68 12.57
N CYS A 189 14.98 11.55 13.27
CA CYS A 189 14.12 10.44 12.88
C CYS A 189 13.07 10.13 13.95
N HIS A 190 11.82 10.00 13.53
CA HIS A 190 10.74 9.50 14.37
C HIS A 190 10.01 8.32 13.67
N PRO A 191 9.77 7.17 14.34
CA PRO A 191 10.29 6.83 15.68
C PRO A 191 11.83 6.71 15.68
N PRO A 192 12.46 6.70 16.86
CA PRO A 192 13.88 6.39 16.97
C PRO A 192 14.25 5.11 16.24
N LEU A 193 15.25 5.18 15.37
CA LEU A 193 15.64 4.06 14.52
C LEU A 193 16.51 3.05 15.28
N ALA A 194 16.32 1.78 14.97
CA ALA A 194 17.14 0.68 15.44
C ALA A 194 17.40 -0.30 14.29
N LEU A 195 18.61 -0.84 14.26
CA LEU A 195 18.98 -1.88 13.29
C LEU A 195 18.32 -3.21 13.65
N SER A 196 17.90 -3.96 12.65
CA SER A 196 17.39 -5.32 12.82
C SER A 196 18.45 -6.27 13.38
N SER A 197 19.72 -6.00 13.10
CA SER A 197 20.87 -6.73 13.65
C SER A 197 21.06 -6.50 15.16
N GLY A 198 20.44 -5.45 15.74
CA GLY A 198 20.67 -5.02 17.12
C GLY A 198 21.93 -4.20 17.30
N GLY A 199 22.66 -3.88 16.24
CA GLY A 199 23.82 -3.01 16.26
C GLY A 199 23.48 -1.58 16.74
N VAL A 200 24.47 -0.90 17.31
CA VAL A 200 24.34 0.49 17.77
C VAL A 200 24.60 1.44 16.60
N ILE A 201 23.70 2.40 16.39
CA ILE A 201 23.89 3.47 15.42
C ILE A 201 24.71 4.58 16.11
N PRO A 202 25.93 4.88 15.65
CA PRO A 202 26.77 5.89 16.28
C PRO A 202 26.17 7.29 16.22
N GLN A 203 26.42 8.12 17.25
CA GLN A 203 26.02 9.54 17.30
C GLN A 203 24.52 9.79 17.07
N THR A 204 23.68 8.89 17.62
CA THR A 204 22.22 9.00 17.58
C THR A 204 21.56 8.86 18.96
N GLN A 205 22.34 9.00 20.03
CA GLN A 205 21.87 8.77 21.39
C GLN A 205 20.99 9.89 21.94
N GLN A 206 20.98 11.05 21.29
CA GLN A 206 20.16 12.17 21.73
C GLN A 206 18.76 12.10 21.13
N ILE A 207 17.78 12.32 22.01
CA ILE A 207 16.36 12.40 21.64
C ILE A 207 15.91 13.83 21.91
N GLU A 208 15.30 14.46 20.93
CA GLU A 208 14.66 15.77 21.06
C GLU A 208 13.15 15.64 20.89
N THR A 209 12.42 16.46 21.63
CA THR A 209 10.97 16.52 21.47
C THR A 209 10.66 17.58 20.41
N VAL A 210 10.02 17.17 19.33
CA VAL A 210 9.51 18.04 18.25
C VAL A 210 8.03 17.76 18.09
N ILE A 211 7.19 18.79 18.17
CA ILE A 211 5.71 18.67 18.15
C ILE A 211 5.16 17.59 19.11
N GLY A 212 5.77 17.48 20.29
CA GLY A 212 5.35 16.50 21.30
C GLY A 212 5.80 15.05 21.03
N LEU A 213 6.55 14.78 19.97
CA LEU A 213 7.05 13.47 19.60
C LEU A 213 8.56 13.34 19.82
N PRO A 214 9.05 12.14 20.22
CA PRO A 214 10.49 11.90 20.37
C PRO A 214 11.16 11.69 19.01
N PHE A 215 12.05 12.59 18.65
CA PHE A 215 12.89 12.49 17.46
C PHE A 215 14.34 12.15 17.86
N GLN A 216 14.87 11.11 17.28
CA GLN A 216 16.27 10.72 17.43
C GLN A 216 17.15 11.60 16.57
N ARG A 217 18.09 12.31 17.18
CA ARG A 217 19.01 13.18 16.48
C ARG A 217 20.14 12.37 15.83
N TRP A 218 20.36 12.59 14.55
CA TRP A 218 21.45 12.04 13.77
C TRP A 218 22.49 13.13 13.51
N SER A 219 23.56 13.13 14.34
CA SER A 219 24.70 14.08 14.18
C SER A 219 25.52 13.66 12.96
N ARG A 220 25.17 14.19 11.81
CA ARG A 220 25.86 14.00 10.53
C ARG A 220 26.16 15.37 9.96
N HIS A 221 27.45 15.71 9.85
CA HIS A 221 27.92 17.03 9.47
C HIS A 221 28.72 16.95 8.18
N ARG A 222 28.62 17.98 7.36
CA ARG A 222 29.46 18.21 6.19
C ARG A 222 29.75 19.69 6.05
N GLN A 223 30.74 20.02 5.25
CA GLN A 223 30.95 21.41 4.87
C GLN A 223 29.78 21.87 4.01
N TRP A 224 29.35 23.10 4.24
CA TRP A 224 28.24 23.72 3.52
C TRP A 224 28.74 24.85 2.62
N ASP A 225 28.41 24.77 1.33
CA ASP A 225 28.62 25.84 0.37
C ASP A 225 27.24 26.41 -0.02
N SER A 226 26.90 27.59 0.49
CA SER A 226 25.61 28.24 0.27
C SER A 226 25.29 28.55 -1.20
N ALA A 227 26.30 28.52 -2.09
CA ALA A 227 26.11 28.69 -3.52
C ALA A 227 25.75 27.41 -4.27
N ARG A 228 25.98 26.26 -3.65
CA ARG A 228 25.80 24.93 -4.29
C ARG A 228 24.90 23.98 -3.51
N ASP A 229 24.93 24.10 -2.18
CA ASP A 229 24.20 23.20 -1.31
C ASP A 229 22.75 23.64 -1.16
N THR A 230 21.87 22.65 -1.19
CA THR A 230 20.43 22.81 -1.15
C THR A 230 19.81 21.69 -0.32
N LEU A 231 18.51 21.69 -0.15
CA LEU A 231 17.79 20.56 0.43
C LEU A 231 18.09 19.24 -0.31
N ALA A 232 18.29 19.28 -1.63
CA ALA A 232 18.64 18.08 -2.42
C ALA A 232 19.94 17.43 -1.94
N THR A 233 20.98 18.23 -1.73
CA THR A 233 22.27 17.73 -1.25
C THR A 233 22.22 17.30 0.21
N HIS A 234 21.32 17.89 1.01
CA HIS A 234 21.11 17.47 2.39
C HIS A 234 20.34 16.15 2.47
N LEU A 235 19.29 15.95 1.62
CA LEU A 235 18.61 14.66 1.53
C LEU A 235 19.51 13.54 1.03
N ALA A 236 20.45 13.84 0.12
CA ALA A 236 21.48 12.87 -0.28
C ALA A 236 22.38 12.47 0.91
N LEU A 237 22.73 13.40 1.80
CA LEU A 237 23.43 13.09 3.04
C LEU A 237 22.60 12.20 3.98
N VAL A 238 21.28 12.44 4.06
CA VAL A 238 20.35 11.60 4.84
C VAL A 238 20.37 10.17 4.30
N ASP A 239 20.16 10.01 2.99
CA ASP A 239 20.15 8.70 2.33
C ASP A 239 21.46 7.95 2.51
N GLU A 240 22.58 8.63 2.26
CA GLU A 240 23.92 8.04 2.44
C GLU A 240 24.17 7.61 3.88
N SER A 241 23.74 8.43 4.84
CA SER A 241 23.88 8.11 6.26
C SER A 241 23.05 6.88 6.65
N LEU A 242 21.79 6.84 6.22
CA LEU A 242 20.91 5.70 6.47
C LEU A 242 21.44 4.40 5.82
N GLN A 243 21.95 4.49 4.59
CA GLN A 243 22.50 3.35 3.86
C GLN A 243 23.79 2.83 4.51
N ARG A 244 24.64 3.71 5.00
CA ARG A 244 25.92 3.35 5.63
C ARG A 244 25.74 2.48 6.87
N GLU A 245 24.74 2.75 7.69
CA GLU A 245 24.53 2.01 8.94
C GLU A 245 24.03 0.59 8.73
N VAL A 246 23.40 0.29 7.59
CA VAL A 246 22.94 -1.06 7.26
C VAL A 246 23.90 -1.84 6.38
N GLY A 247 24.92 -1.16 5.81
CA GLY A 247 25.96 -1.78 5.00
C GLY A 247 27.20 -2.24 5.77
N GLN A 248 27.18 -2.17 7.12
CA GLN A 248 28.29 -2.56 8.01
C GLN A 248 28.13 -3.98 8.51
#